data_3c5f6812cf325a938092f1c547a9e04d
#
_entry.id   3c5f6812cf325a938092f1c547a9e04d
#
_cell.length_a   1.000
_cell.length_b   1.000
_cell.length_c   1.000
_cell.angle_alpha   90.00
_cell.angle_beta   90.00
_cell.angle_gamma   90.00
#
_symmetry.space_group_name_H-M   'P 1'
#
loop_
_entity.id
_entity.type
_entity.pdbx_description
1 polymer ?
#
loop_
_entity_poly.entity_id
_entity_poly.type
_entity_poly.pdbx_seq_one_letter_code
_entity_poly.pdbx_strand_id
1 'polypeptide(L)'
;MEIRYFKHYSSNLNRDMEFKVYGHSGKPVMFIPCQDGRFYDFENFGMAKIWAPWIESGRVMVFAIDTLDRETWSDKSGDGYWRARRHEAWMQYIVEEVAPLIRSTAKWHNCWDGEPGIIAYGSSLGAMHAANLFFRYPDVFTGLLALSGIYNAQY
;
A
#
# COMPACT_ATOMS: atom_id res chain seq x y z
N MET A 1 2.77 18.77 -8.64
CA MET A 1 2.80 17.29 -8.39
C MET A 1 1.80 16.61 -9.29
N GLU A 2 2.22 15.59 -10.04
CA GLU A 2 1.32 14.76 -10.83
C GLU A 2 0.56 13.81 -9.90
N ILE A 3 -0.75 13.72 -10.05
CA ILE A 3 -1.61 12.81 -9.26
C ILE A 3 -2.53 12.09 -10.24
N ARG A 4 -2.53 10.75 -10.17
CA ARG A 4 -3.35 9.88 -11.02
C ARG A 4 -4.21 8.98 -10.14
N TYR A 5 -5.47 8.86 -10.50
CA TYR A 5 -6.42 7.95 -9.85
C TYR A 5 -6.61 6.71 -10.72
N PHE A 6 -6.69 5.56 -10.06
CA PHE A 6 -6.92 4.28 -10.70
C PHE A 6 -8.03 3.51 -9.99
N LYS A 7 -8.82 2.82 -10.78
CA LYS A 7 -9.80 1.85 -10.34
C LYS A 7 -9.67 0.61 -11.21
N HIS A 8 -9.56 -0.55 -10.61
CA HIS A 8 -9.43 -1.82 -11.32
C HIS A 8 -10.15 -2.93 -10.57
N TYR A 9 -10.61 -3.93 -11.31
CA TYR A 9 -11.19 -5.13 -10.74
C TYR A 9 -10.10 -6.04 -10.20
N SER A 10 -10.25 -6.49 -8.95
CA SER A 10 -9.38 -7.48 -8.32
C SER A 10 -10.00 -8.86 -8.38
N SER A 11 -9.30 -9.83 -8.97
CA SER A 11 -9.71 -11.23 -8.99
C SER A 11 -9.56 -11.89 -7.62
N ASN A 12 -8.55 -11.53 -6.84
CA ASN A 12 -8.35 -12.03 -5.48
C ASN A 12 -9.47 -11.60 -4.53
N LEU A 13 -10.02 -10.40 -4.73
CA LEU A 13 -11.04 -9.83 -3.85
C LEU A 13 -12.45 -9.87 -4.42
N ASN A 14 -12.58 -10.18 -5.72
CA ASN A 14 -13.85 -10.21 -6.47
C ASN A 14 -14.61 -8.89 -6.35
N ARG A 15 -13.89 -7.76 -6.49
CA ARG A 15 -14.42 -6.40 -6.43
C ARG A 15 -13.50 -5.40 -7.11
N ASP A 16 -14.03 -4.21 -7.35
CA ASP A 16 -13.22 -3.06 -7.74
C ASP A 16 -12.40 -2.55 -6.55
N MET A 17 -11.13 -2.28 -6.81
CA MET A 17 -10.21 -1.65 -5.87
C MET A 17 -9.70 -0.32 -6.44
N GLU A 18 -9.41 0.61 -5.55
CA GLU A 18 -9.01 1.97 -5.90
C GLU A 18 -7.64 2.30 -5.32
N PHE A 19 -6.87 3.11 -6.02
CA PHE A 19 -5.61 3.67 -5.53
C PHE A 19 -5.27 4.98 -6.24
N LYS A 20 -4.38 5.75 -5.65
CA LYS A 20 -3.80 6.95 -6.26
C LYS A 20 -2.29 6.80 -6.39
N VAL A 21 -1.75 7.41 -7.43
CA VAL A 21 -0.32 7.50 -7.66
C VAL A 21 0.09 8.96 -7.64
N TYR A 22 1.11 9.26 -6.84
CA TYR A 22 1.69 10.59 -6.69
C TYR A 22 3.09 10.60 -7.26
N GLY A 23 3.33 11.50 -8.20
CA GLY A 23 4.62 11.64 -8.87
C GLY A 23 4.69 10.92 -10.21
N HIS A 24 5.84 11.07 -10.85
CA HIS A 24 6.08 10.64 -12.22
C HIS A 24 7.29 9.71 -12.35
N SER A 25 8.15 9.67 -11.34
CA SER A 25 9.37 8.85 -11.32
C SER A 25 9.90 8.66 -9.89
N GLY A 26 10.91 7.82 -9.73
CA GLY A 26 11.61 7.59 -8.47
C GLY A 26 11.31 6.25 -7.82
N LYS A 27 11.88 6.05 -6.64
CA LYS A 27 11.71 4.82 -5.87
C LYS A 27 10.23 4.59 -5.56
N PRO A 28 9.65 3.45 -5.91
CA PRO A 28 8.26 3.16 -5.59
C PRO A 28 8.05 2.95 -4.09
N VAL A 29 7.08 3.66 -3.56
CA VAL A 29 6.64 3.59 -2.16
C VAL A 29 5.16 3.24 -2.16
N MET A 30 4.79 2.12 -1.57
CA MET A 30 3.40 1.73 -1.39
C MET A 30 2.92 2.18 -0.02
N PHE A 31 2.04 3.18 0.00
CA PHE A 31 1.43 3.70 1.22
C PHE A 31 0.17 2.93 1.57
N ILE A 32 0.13 2.42 2.82
CA ILE A 32 -1.01 1.74 3.43
C ILE A 32 -1.58 2.67 4.51
N PRO A 33 -2.85 3.06 4.44
CA PRO A 33 -3.45 3.98 5.40
C PRO A 33 -3.57 3.39 6.80
N CYS A 34 -3.93 4.23 7.76
CA CYS A 34 -4.32 3.81 9.10
C CYS A 34 -5.58 2.92 9.06
N GLN A 35 -5.94 2.33 10.20
CA GLN A 35 -7.14 1.50 10.31
C GLN A 35 -8.36 2.18 9.70
N ASP A 36 -9.11 1.44 8.89
CA ASP A 36 -10.30 1.90 8.15
C ASP A 36 -10.07 3.07 7.18
N GLY A 37 -8.81 3.45 6.97
CA GLY A 37 -8.44 4.50 6.05
C GLY A 37 -8.60 4.10 4.59
N ARG A 38 -8.50 5.11 3.72
CA ARG A 38 -8.69 4.99 2.28
C ARG A 38 -7.46 5.47 1.52
N PHE A 39 -7.39 5.10 0.25
CA PHE A 39 -6.32 5.48 -0.67
C PHE A 39 -6.07 7.00 -0.78
N TYR A 40 -7.03 7.84 -0.43
CA TYR A 40 -6.90 9.30 -0.45
C TYR A 40 -6.38 9.91 0.86
N ASP A 41 -6.16 9.09 1.89
CA ASP A 41 -5.73 9.60 3.20
C ASP A 41 -4.28 10.09 3.20
N PHE A 42 -3.48 9.68 2.23
CA PHE A 42 -2.17 10.29 2.00
C PHE A 42 -2.27 11.80 1.75
N GLU A 43 -3.31 12.26 1.07
CA GLU A 43 -3.62 13.69 0.92
C GLU A 43 -4.27 14.28 2.18
N ASN A 44 -5.30 13.60 2.71
CA ASN A 44 -6.10 14.11 3.82
C ASN A 44 -5.27 14.39 5.07
N PHE A 45 -4.25 13.57 5.35
CA PHE A 45 -3.32 13.78 6.45
C PHE A 45 -2.13 14.71 6.09
N GLY A 46 -2.17 15.34 4.93
CA GLY A 46 -1.15 16.29 4.49
C GLY A 46 0.17 15.67 4.06
N MET A 47 0.27 14.35 3.96
CA MET A 47 1.50 13.65 3.59
C MET A 47 1.94 13.99 2.17
N ALA A 48 1.01 14.16 1.24
CA ALA A 48 1.33 14.58 -0.12
C ALA A 48 2.08 15.91 -0.15
N LYS A 49 1.72 16.86 0.72
CA LYS A 49 2.39 18.16 0.86
C LYS A 49 3.78 18.02 1.51
N ILE A 50 3.89 17.19 2.54
CA ILE A 50 5.16 16.95 3.25
C ILE A 50 6.17 16.28 2.32
N TRP A 51 5.72 15.30 1.52
CA TRP A 51 6.57 14.54 0.62
C TRP A 51 6.79 15.22 -0.75
N ALA A 52 6.11 16.35 -1.02
CA ALA A 52 6.20 17.05 -2.30
C ALA A 52 7.64 17.26 -2.81
N PRO A 53 8.63 17.69 -1.97
CA PRO A 53 9.98 17.90 -2.47
C PRO A 53 10.65 16.67 -3.07
N TRP A 54 10.37 15.48 -2.52
CA TRP A 54 10.91 14.21 -3.03
C TRP A 54 10.11 13.66 -4.22
N ILE A 55 8.78 13.85 -4.19
CA ILE A 55 7.89 13.39 -5.26
C ILE A 55 8.09 14.24 -6.52
N GLU A 56 8.10 15.56 -6.39
CA GLU A 56 8.25 16.49 -7.53
C GLU A 56 9.64 16.45 -8.15
N SER A 57 10.67 16.18 -7.35
CA SER A 57 12.02 15.98 -7.85
C SER A 57 12.24 14.60 -8.50
N GLY A 58 11.22 13.73 -8.53
CA GLY A 58 11.31 12.41 -9.12
C GLY A 58 12.15 11.40 -8.34
N ARG A 59 12.36 11.63 -7.04
CA ARG A 59 13.10 10.69 -6.16
C ARG A 59 12.24 9.55 -5.65
N VAL A 60 10.96 9.81 -5.44
CA VAL A 60 9.97 8.81 -4.99
C VAL A 60 8.68 8.93 -5.79
N MET A 61 8.01 7.81 -5.95
CA MET A 61 6.71 7.69 -6.57
C MET A 61 5.81 6.94 -5.60
N VAL A 62 4.75 7.57 -5.10
CA VAL A 62 3.91 7.00 -4.04
C VAL A 62 2.65 6.39 -4.62
N PHE A 63 2.36 5.16 -4.24
CA PHE A 63 1.15 4.40 -4.57
C PHE A 63 0.32 4.25 -3.31
N ALA A 64 -0.71 5.05 -3.14
CA ALA A 64 -1.59 5.02 -1.98
C ALA A 64 -2.78 4.08 -2.25
N ILE A 65 -2.84 2.98 -1.52
CA ILE A 65 -3.78 1.87 -1.74
C ILE A 65 -4.89 1.82 -0.70
N ASP A 66 -5.94 1.06 -1.00
CA ASP A 66 -7.01 0.75 -0.06
C ASP A 66 -6.72 -0.50 0.77
N THR A 67 -7.33 -0.57 1.95
CA THR A 67 -7.37 -1.76 2.81
C THR A 67 -8.76 -2.38 2.87
N LEU A 68 -8.86 -3.56 3.49
CA LEU A 68 -10.11 -4.22 3.85
C LEU A 68 -10.34 -4.25 5.36
N ASP A 69 -9.77 -3.31 6.09
CA ASP A 69 -9.80 -3.32 7.57
C ASP A 69 -11.22 -3.36 8.13
N ARG A 70 -12.16 -2.68 7.49
CA ARG A 70 -13.59 -2.68 7.90
C ARG A 70 -14.23 -4.07 7.89
N GLU A 71 -13.76 -4.95 7.01
CA GLU A 71 -14.25 -6.31 6.86
C GLU A 71 -13.38 -7.35 7.61
N THR A 72 -12.24 -6.92 8.12
CA THR A 72 -11.24 -7.79 8.73
C THR A 72 -10.92 -7.37 10.17
N TRP A 73 -10.00 -6.45 10.36
CA TRP A 73 -9.52 -6.03 11.69
C TRP A 73 -10.57 -5.29 12.52
N SER A 74 -11.40 -4.46 11.88
CA SER A 74 -12.42 -3.65 12.54
C SER A 74 -13.74 -4.38 12.74
N ASP A 75 -14.02 -5.43 11.99
CA ASP A 75 -15.23 -6.24 12.17
C ASP A 75 -15.10 -7.11 13.41
N LYS A 76 -15.74 -6.70 14.49
CA LYS A 76 -15.78 -7.44 15.75
C LYS A 76 -16.97 -8.41 15.85
N SER A 77 -17.89 -8.38 14.89
CA SER A 77 -19.09 -9.22 14.85
C SER A 77 -18.91 -10.50 14.04
N GLY A 78 -17.92 -10.54 13.16
CA GLY A 78 -17.69 -11.63 12.24
C GLY A 78 -16.90 -12.80 12.83
N ASP A 79 -16.95 -13.93 12.14
CA ASP A 79 -16.11 -15.10 12.44
C ASP A 79 -14.64 -14.78 12.23
N GLY A 80 -13.82 -15.05 13.23
CA GLY A 80 -12.38 -14.78 13.20
C GLY A 80 -11.64 -15.52 12.08
N TYR A 81 -12.05 -16.75 11.78
CA TYR A 81 -11.46 -17.53 10.69
C TYR A 81 -11.77 -16.89 9.32
N TRP A 82 -13.02 -16.47 9.09
CA TRP A 82 -13.40 -15.81 7.85
C TRP A 82 -12.65 -14.47 7.68
N ARG A 83 -12.55 -13.68 8.76
CA ARG A 83 -11.81 -12.40 8.75
C ARG A 83 -10.33 -12.60 8.43
N ALA A 84 -9.70 -13.62 8.99
CA ALA A 84 -8.31 -13.97 8.69
C ALA A 84 -8.13 -14.37 7.23
N ARG A 85 -9.03 -15.18 6.67
CA ARG A 85 -9.01 -15.53 5.25
C ARG A 85 -9.22 -14.34 4.34
N ARG A 86 -10.09 -13.43 4.73
CA ARG A 86 -10.35 -12.19 3.98
C ARG A 86 -9.12 -11.27 3.98
N HIS A 87 -8.44 -11.18 5.12
CA HIS A 87 -7.18 -10.46 5.21
C HIS A 87 -6.09 -11.10 4.35
N GLU A 88 -5.98 -12.43 4.36
CA GLU A 88 -5.03 -13.15 3.51
C GLU A 88 -5.31 -12.91 2.02
N ALA A 89 -6.58 -12.90 1.61
CA ALA A 89 -6.94 -12.55 0.24
C ALA A 89 -6.51 -11.12 -0.14
N TRP A 90 -6.57 -10.17 0.80
CA TRP A 90 -6.04 -8.84 0.59
C TRP A 90 -4.50 -8.84 0.47
N MET A 91 -3.79 -9.66 1.24
CA MET A 91 -2.34 -9.82 1.09
C MET A 91 -1.97 -10.38 -0.28
N GLN A 92 -2.72 -11.37 -0.76
CA GLN A 92 -2.55 -11.92 -2.11
C GLN A 92 -2.82 -10.86 -3.19
N TYR A 93 -3.89 -10.08 -3.06
CA TYR A 93 -4.16 -8.95 -3.94
C TYR A 93 -2.97 -7.99 -4.03
N ILE A 94 -2.35 -7.64 -2.91
CA ILE A 94 -1.18 -6.76 -2.90
C ILE A 94 -0.02 -7.37 -3.68
N VAL A 95 0.29 -8.63 -3.43
CA VAL A 95 1.47 -9.29 -4.01
C VAL A 95 1.27 -9.66 -5.47
N GLU A 96 0.08 -10.15 -5.83
CA GLU A 96 -0.18 -10.70 -7.16
C GLU A 96 -0.71 -9.65 -8.16
N GLU A 97 -1.35 -8.59 -7.68
CA GLU A 97 -1.95 -7.58 -8.56
C GLU A 97 -1.31 -6.20 -8.40
N VAL A 98 -1.19 -5.68 -7.16
CA VAL A 98 -0.69 -4.32 -6.91
C VAL A 98 0.82 -4.22 -7.15
N ALA A 99 1.60 -5.13 -6.60
CA ALA A 99 3.06 -5.07 -6.72
C ALA A 99 3.56 -5.18 -8.17
N PRO A 100 3.03 -6.08 -9.02
CA PRO A 100 3.37 -6.08 -10.44
C PRO A 100 2.98 -4.78 -11.15
N LEU A 101 1.83 -4.20 -10.81
CA LEU A 101 1.39 -2.92 -11.36
C LEU A 101 2.33 -1.78 -10.95
N ILE A 102 2.73 -1.71 -9.69
CA ILE A 102 3.71 -0.75 -9.19
C ILE A 102 5.02 -0.88 -9.95
N ARG A 103 5.54 -2.10 -10.07
CA ARG A 103 6.79 -2.37 -10.78
C ARG A 103 6.75 -1.95 -12.25
N SER A 104 5.67 -2.30 -12.95
CA SER A 104 5.52 -1.92 -14.36
C SER A 104 5.37 -0.40 -14.53
N THR A 105 4.64 0.26 -13.64
CA THR A 105 4.45 1.71 -13.66
C THR A 105 5.76 2.45 -13.36
N ALA A 106 6.49 2.04 -12.33
CA ALA A 106 7.78 2.61 -11.97
C ALA A 106 8.82 2.42 -13.08
N LYS A 107 8.87 1.24 -13.70
CA LYS A 107 9.76 0.94 -14.83
C LYS A 107 9.40 1.76 -16.07
N TRP A 108 8.13 1.96 -16.35
CA TRP A 108 7.64 2.81 -17.43
C TRP A 108 8.15 4.24 -17.30
N HIS A 109 8.21 4.77 -16.09
CA HIS A 109 8.70 6.12 -15.80
C HIS A 109 10.23 6.19 -15.63
N ASN A 110 10.94 5.11 -15.92
CA ASN A 110 12.39 5.02 -15.85
C ASN A 110 12.96 5.44 -14.48
N CYS A 111 12.27 5.05 -13.42
CA CYS A 111 12.54 5.53 -12.07
C CYS A 111 13.52 4.67 -11.27
N TRP A 112 14.00 3.58 -11.81
CA TRP A 112 14.92 2.70 -11.08
C TRP A 112 15.70 1.78 -12.01
N ASP A 113 16.85 1.31 -11.56
CA ASP A 113 17.81 0.49 -12.32
C ASP A 113 17.35 -0.95 -12.54
N GLY A 114 16.25 -1.18 -13.20
CA GLY A 114 15.84 -2.55 -13.53
C GLY A 114 14.69 -3.08 -12.70
N GLU A 115 14.91 -3.78 -11.59
CA GLU A 115 13.84 -4.35 -10.78
C GLU A 115 13.62 -3.52 -9.50
N PRO A 116 12.68 -2.58 -9.50
CA PRO A 116 12.44 -1.74 -8.34
C PRO A 116 11.84 -2.55 -7.20
N GLY A 117 12.61 -2.76 -6.16
CA GLY A 117 12.04 -3.16 -4.89
C GLY A 117 11.12 -2.05 -4.37
N ILE A 118 10.00 -2.44 -3.82
CA ILE A 118 8.99 -1.52 -3.29
C ILE A 118 9.28 -1.22 -1.82
N ILE A 119 9.18 0.04 -1.41
CA ILE A 119 9.16 0.40 0.00
C ILE A 119 7.73 0.25 0.50
N ALA A 120 7.50 -0.62 1.48
CA ALA A 120 6.23 -0.68 2.19
C ALA A 120 6.19 0.42 3.27
N TYR A 121 5.19 1.29 3.19
CA TYR A 121 5.00 2.39 4.13
C TYR A 121 3.60 2.36 4.72
N GLY A 122 3.51 2.48 6.04
CA GLY A 122 2.23 2.59 6.72
C GLY A 122 2.33 3.23 8.09
N SER A 123 1.17 3.62 8.61
CA SER A 123 1.01 4.20 9.94
C SER A 123 -0.04 3.44 10.73
N SER A 124 0.15 3.28 12.06
CA SER A 124 -0.77 2.58 12.94
C SER A 124 -1.00 1.13 12.46
N LEU A 125 -2.24 0.69 12.22
CA LEU A 125 -2.54 -0.62 11.65
C LEU A 125 -1.90 -0.81 10.27
N GLY A 126 -1.84 0.23 9.45
CA GLY A 126 -1.13 0.22 8.17
C GLY A 126 0.37 -0.08 8.30
N ALA A 127 1.00 0.33 9.41
CA ALA A 127 2.39 -0.01 9.68
C ALA A 127 2.56 -1.51 9.97
N MET A 128 1.62 -2.14 10.66
CA MET A 128 1.59 -3.59 10.87
C MET A 128 1.42 -4.33 9.53
N HIS A 129 0.52 -3.87 8.67
CA HIS A 129 0.36 -4.44 7.34
C HIS A 129 1.64 -4.31 6.50
N ALA A 130 2.26 -3.14 6.52
CA ALA A 130 3.52 -2.88 5.81
C ALA A 130 4.65 -3.82 6.31
N ALA A 131 4.77 -3.98 7.64
CA ALA A 131 5.75 -4.87 8.24
C ALA A 131 5.49 -6.35 7.87
N ASN A 132 4.22 -6.78 7.93
CA ASN A 132 3.83 -8.14 7.56
C ASN A 132 4.18 -8.45 6.09
N LEU A 133 3.88 -7.52 5.17
CA LEU A 133 4.25 -7.64 3.76
C LEU A 133 5.77 -7.69 3.58
N PHE A 134 6.51 -6.80 4.22
CA PHE A 134 7.96 -6.72 4.13
C PHE A 134 8.65 -8.02 4.59
N PHE A 135 8.24 -8.59 5.73
CA PHE A 135 8.85 -9.82 6.25
C PHE A 135 8.41 -11.08 5.51
N ARG A 136 7.19 -11.11 5.00
CA ARG A 136 6.67 -12.29 4.26
C ARG A 136 7.13 -12.33 2.81
N TYR A 137 7.35 -11.18 2.18
CA TYR A 137 7.64 -11.07 0.74
C TYR A 137 8.88 -10.20 0.49
N PRO A 138 10.08 -10.62 0.97
CA PRO A 138 11.31 -9.82 0.85
C PRO A 138 11.78 -9.61 -0.59
N ASP A 139 11.37 -10.48 -1.52
CA ASP A 139 11.66 -10.33 -2.95
C ASP A 139 10.80 -9.24 -3.63
N VAL A 140 9.75 -8.79 -2.96
CA VAL A 140 8.86 -7.73 -3.44
C VAL A 140 9.14 -6.42 -2.72
N PHE A 141 9.22 -6.47 -1.40
CA PHE A 141 9.38 -5.29 -0.54
C PHE A 141 10.82 -5.25 0.00
N THR A 142 11.59 -4.29 -0.48
CA THR A 142 13.01 -4.14 -0.14
C THR A 142 13.28 -3.04 0.90
N GLY A 143 12.24 -2.35 1.35
CA GLY A 143 12.31 -1.34 2.39
C GLY A 143 11.02 -1.27 3.18
N LEU A 144 11.13 -0.83 4.43
CA LEU A 144 10.02 -0.68 5.36
C LEU A 144 10.07 0.69 6.03
N LEU A 145 8.96 1.42 5.98
CA LEU A 145 8.72 2.62 6.77
C LEU A 145 7.44 2.41 7.59
N ALA A 146 7.60 2.02 8.83
CA ALA A 146 6.50 1.67 9.74
C ALA A 146 6.41 2.68 10.88
N LEU A 147 5.37 3.53 10.86
CA LEU A 147 5.19 4.60 11.83
C LEU A 147 4.09 4.25 12.84
N SER A 148 4.45 4.29 14.13
CA SER A 148 3.50 4.07 15.24
C SER A 148 2.67 2.78 15.07
N GLY A 149 3.34 1.69 14.70
CA GLY A 149 2.68 0.43 14.39
C GLY A 149 2.11 -0.28 15.62
N ILE A 150 1.04 -1.03 15.39
CA ILE A 150 0.45 -1.94 16.37
C ILE A 150 0.90 -3.35 15.99
N TYR A 151 1.78 -3.95 16.79
CA TYR A 151 2.38 -5.26 16.47
C TYR A 151 1.89 -6.38 17.40
N ASN A 152 0.75 -6.18 18.05
CA ASN A 152 0.12 -7.15 18.91
C ASN A 152 -1.18 -7.65 18.29
N ALA A 153 -1.29 -8.96 18.09
CA ALA A 153 -2.48 -9.60 17.51
C ALA A 153 -3.65 -9.79 18.51
N GLN A 154 -3.54 -9.30 19.73
CA GLN A 154 -4.58 -9.42 20.77
C GLN A 154 -5.64 -8.31 20.70
N TYR A 155 -5.90 -7.76 19.50
CA TYR A 155 -6.93 -6.76 19.26
C TYR A 155 -8.23 -7.36 18.77
#